data_f02ad35ad2c983504143389da8e08004
#
_entry.id   f02ad35ad2c983504143389da8e08004
#
_cell.length_a   1.000
_cell.length_b   1.000
_cell.length_c   1.000
_cell.angle_alpha   90.00
_cell.angle_beta   90.00
_cell.angle_gamma   90.00
#
_symmetry.space_group_name_H-M   'P 1'
#
loop_
_entity.id
_entity.type
_entity.pdbx_description
1 polymer ?
#
loop_
_entity_poly.entity_id
_entity_poly.type
_entity_poly.pdbx_seq_one_letter_code
_entity_poly.pdbx_strand_id
1 'polypeptide(L)'
;MTKKDYLIAKELKERLSKEVDLVDFRVFGSRARNDQDEFSDMDVFIEVENLNKELEEKVSDITWEVGFNNSIYISPLIFTRYEIEDSPLRASPIVKNINEEGVTI
;
A
#
# COMPACT_ATOMS: atom_id res chain seq x y z
N MET A 1 -2.76 -0.05 -14.63
CA MET A 1 -3.56 0.65 -13.58
C MET A 1 -4.32 1.79 -14.22
N THR A 2 -5.59 1.95 -13.85
CA THR A 2 -6.40 3.05 -14.40
C THR A 2 -5.99 4.39 -13.79
N LYS A 3 -6.33 5.49 -14.49
CA LYS A 3 -6.09 6.83 -13.97
C LYS A 3 -6.80 7.07 -12.64
N LYS A 4 -8.05 6.58 -12.52
CA LYS A 4 -8.82 6.71 -11.28
C LYS A 4 -8.12 6.01 -10.12
N ASP A 5 -7.65 4.79 -10.32
CA ASP A 5 -6.92 4.03 -9.30
C ASP A 5 -5.62 4.71 -8.92
N TYR A 6 -4.90 5.25 -9.90
CA TYR A 6 -3.68 6.01 -9.64
C TYR A 6 -3.94 7.23 -8.76
N LEU A 7 -5.01 7.98 -9.03
CA LEU A 7 -5.35 9.17 -8.25
C LEU A 7 -5.74 8.81 -6.81
N ILE A 8 -6.47 7.71 -6.62
CA ILE A 8 -6.81 7.23 -5.28
C ILE A 8 -5.54 6.83 -4.52
N ALA A 9 -4.66 6.08 -5.15
CA ALA A 9 -3.39 5.65 -4.55
C ALA A 9 -2.51 6.84 -4.21
N LYS A 10 -2.46 7.85 -5.08
CA LYS A 10 -1.69 9.06 -4.86
C LYS A 10 -2.21 9.86 -3.66
N GLU A 11 -3.53 9.99 -3.52
CA GLU A 11 -4.14 10.63 -2.37
C GLU A 11 -3.74 9.92 -1.08
N LEU A 12 -3.82 8.59 -1.06
CA LEU A 12 -3.43 7.80 0.10
C LEU A 12 -1.96 8.01 0.44
N LYS A 13 -1.09 7.93 -0.55
CA LYS A 13 0.35 8.14 -0.36
C LYS A 13 0.64 9.52 0.24
N GLU A 14 0.04 10.56 -0.30
CA GLU A 14 0.24 11.92 0.17
C GLU A 14 -0.21 12.10 1.62
N ARG A 15 -1.35 11.53 1.98
CA ARG A 15 -1.87 11.61 3.34
C ARG A 15 -0.99 10.81 4.32
N LEU A 16 -0.55 9.61 3.93
CA LEU A 16 0.34 8.80 4.77
C LEU A 16 1.68 9.48 4.99
N SER A 17 2.22 10.14 3.98
CA SER A 17 3.52 10.82 4.06
C SER A 17 3.57 11.92 5.11
N LYS A 18 2.43 12.45 5.52
CA LYS A 18 2.34 13.48 6.55
C LYS A 18 2.35 12.90 7.97
N GLU A 19 2.08 11.60 8.10
CA GLU A 19 1.89 10.97 9.40
C GLU A 19 2.98 9.93 9.73
N VAL A 20 3.64 9.37 8.72
CA VAL A 20 4.66 8.34 8.89
C VAL A 20 5.87 8.63 8.00
N ASP A 21 7.03 8.08 8.37
CA ASP A 21 8.23 8.14 7.53
C ASP A 21 8.13 7.08 6.44
N LEU A 22 7.48 7.44 5.35
CA LEU A 22 7.20 6.55 4.24
C LEU A 22 8.47 6.31 3.41
N VAL A 23 8.84 5.05 3.24
CA VAL A 23 10.01 4.64 2.47
C VAL A 23 9.62 4.25 1.05
N ASP A 24 8.55 3.49 0.91
CA ASP A 24 8.07 3.03 -0.40
C ASP A 24 6.56 2.83 -0.34
N PHE A 25 5.91 3.04 -1.48
CA PHE A 25 4.47 2.87 -1.61
C PHE A 25 4.17 2.35 -3.01
N ARG A 26 3.52 1.19 -3.09
CA ARG A 26 3.18 0.55 -4.37
C ARG A 26 1.78 0.02 -4.36
N VAL A 27 1.16 0.01 -5.54
CA VAL A 27 -0.07 -0.74 -5.78
C VAL A 27 0.34 -2.06 -6.43
N PHE A 28 -0.23 -3.16 -5.98
CA PHE A 28 0.01 -4.47 -6.56
C PHE A 28 -1.32 -5.21 -6.76
N GLY A 29 -1.28 -6.46 -7.20
CA GLY A 29 -2.50 -7.23 -7.40
C GLY A 29 -3.27 -6.83 -8.66
N SER A 30 -4.57 -7.12 -8.66
CA SER A 30 -5.40 -7.00 -9.87
C SER A 30 -5.48 -5.59 -10.44
N ARG A 31 -5.54 -4.56 -9.59
CA ARG A 31 -5.60 -3.17 -10.06
C ARG A 31 -4.29 -2.70 -10.67
N ALA A 32 -3.17 -3.22 -10.20
CA ALA A 32 -1.87 -2.93 -10.82
C ALA A 32 -1.75 -3.59 -12.20
N ARG A 33 -2.34 -4.79 -12.38
CA ARG A 33 -2.29 -5.54 -13.63
C ARG A 33 -3.37 -5.16 -14.63
N ASN A 34 -4.33 -4.30 -14.27
CA ASN A 34 -5.51 -3.96 -15.08
C ASN A 34 -6.44 -5.14 -15.35
N ASP A 35 -6.49 -6.12 -14.46
CA ASP A 35 -7.43 -7.24 -14.56
C ASP A 35 -8.49 -7.20 -13.45
N GLN A 36 -8.71 -6.03 -12.85
CA GLN A 36 -9.70 -5.81 -11.82
C GLN A 36 -11.12 -5.73 -12.41
N ASP A 37 -12.11 -6.03 -11.56
CA ASP A 37 -13.50 -5.67 -11.78
C ASP A 37 -13.91 -4.58 -10.77
N GLU A 38 -15.19 -4.18 -10.77
CA GLU A 38 -15.68 -3.12 -9.88
C GLU A 38 -15.63 -3.50 -8.39
N PHE A 39 -15.52 -4.78 -8.07
CA PHE A 39 -15.48 -5.28 -6.70
C PHE A 39 -14.07 -5.65 -6.23
N SER A 40 -13.08 -5.49 -7.08
CA SER A 40 -11.70 -5.82 -6.68
C SER A 40 -11.18 -4.83 -5.66
N ASP A 41 -10.49 -5.35 -4.62
CA ASP A 41 -9.79 -4.52 -3.64
C ASP A 41 -8.58 -3.86 -4.29
N MET A 42 -8.18 -2.72 -3.76
CA MET A 42 -6.90 -2.12 -4.11
C MET A 42 -5.85 -2.59 -3.10
N ASP A 43 -4.94 -3.44 -3.55
CA ASP A 43 -3.85 -3.93 -2.71
C ASP A 43 -2.70 -2.94 -2.71
N VAL A 44 -2.31 -2.45 -1.55
CA VAL A 44 -1.21 -1.50 -1.42
C VAL A 44 -0.11 -2.04 -0.51
N PHE A 45 1.12 -1.83 -0.94
CA PHE A 45 2.32 -2.12 -0.17
C PHE A 45 2.84 -0.81 0.41
N ILE A 46 3.02 -0.79 1.73
CA ILE A 46 3.47 0.38 2.47
C ILE A 46 4.70 0.00 3.26
N GLU A 47 5.82 0.60 2.93
CA GLU A 47 7.07 0.42 3.68
C GLU A 47 7.37 1.70 4.43
N VAL A 48 7.61 1.57 5.74
CA VAL A 48 7.89 2.70 6.63
C VAL A 48 9.18 2.49 7.37
N GLU A 49 9.81 3.58 7.80
CA GLU A 49 11.06 3.50 8.56
C GLU A 49 10.83 2.89 9.93
N ASN A 50 9.82 3.38 10.65
CA ASN A 50 9.47 2.93 11.99
C ASN A 50 7.98 2.61 12.07
N LEU A 51 7.65 1.59 12.82
CA LEU A 51 6.26 1.19 13.04
C LEU A 51 6.06 0.85 14.52
N ASN A 52 4.99 1.39 15.08
CA ASN A 52 4.49 1.02 16.40
C ASN A 52 2.96 0.95 16.32
N LYS A 53 2.32 0.58 17.41
CA LYS A 53 0.87 0.40 17.42
C LYS A 53 0.12 1.68 17.04
N GLU A 54 0.57 2.83 17.55
CA GLU A 54 -0.05 4.12 17.25
C GLU A 54 0.04 4.47 15.75
N LEU A 55 1.22 4.29 15.16
CA LEU A 55 1.43 4.56 13.74
C LEU A 55 0.65 3.58 12.86
N GLU A 56 0.60 2.31 13.26
CA GLU A 56 -0.19 1.30 12.56
C GLU A 56 -1.68 1.65 12.54
N GLU A 57 -2.23 2.10 13.66
CA GLU A 57 -3.60 2.54 13.75
C GLU A 57 -3.86 3.76 12.86
N LYS A 58 -2.95 4.73 12.83
CA LYS A 58 -3.04 5.89 11.93
C LYS A 58 -3.08 5.48 10.48
N VAL A 59 -2.20 4.57 10.07
CA VAL A 59 -2.18 4.08 8.70
C VAL A 59 -3.50 3.39 8.35
N SER A 60 -4.00 2.54 9.24
CA SER A 60 -5.30 1.88 9.06
C SER A 60 -6.44 2.86 8.91
N ASP A 61 -6.50 3.86 9.78
CA ASP A 61 -7.58 4.85 9.77
C ASP A 61 -7.56 5.68 8.49
N ILE A 62 -6.40 6.15 8.06
CA ILE A 62 -6.26 6.92 6.83
C ILE A 62 -6.62 6.07 5.61
N THR A 63 -6.15 4.83 5.58
CA THR A 63 -6.44 3.90 4.49
C THR A 63 -7.94 3.64 4.37
N TRP A 64 -8.59 3.40 5.50
CA TRP A 64 -10.04 3.19 5.53
C TRP A 64 -10.81 4.42 5.05
N GLU A 65 -10.40 5.60 5.50
CA GLU A 65 -11.07 6.85 5.14
C GLU A 65 -10.94 7.15 3.64
N VAL A 66 -9.75 7.01 3.08
CA VAL A 66 -9.53 7.21 1.65
C VAL A 66 -10.35 6.21 0.84
N GLY A 67 -10.36 4.94 1.26
CA GLY A 67 -11.17 3.92 0.60
C GLY A 67 -12.66 4.23 0.66
N PHE A 68 -13.15 4.59 1.83
CA PHE A 68 -14.56 4.93 2.02
C PHE A 68 -14.98 6.12 1.15
N ASN A 69 -14.17 7.17 1.12
CA ASN A 69 -14.47 8.37 0.33
C ASN A 69 -14.46 8.11 -1.17
N ASN A 70 -13.80 7.08 -1.62
CA ASN A 70 -13.70 6.71 -3.03
C ASN A 70 -14.51 5.47 -3.40
N SER A 71 -15.32 4.97 -2.47
CA SER A 71 -16.18 3.79 -2.65
C SER A 71 -15.41 2.55 -3.09
N ILE A 72 -14.23 2.33 -2.50
CA ILE A 72 -13.36 1.20 -2.78
C ILE A 72 -12.80 0.66 -1.47
N TYR A 73 -12.59 -0.65 -1.38
CA TYR A 73 -11.86 -1.23 -0.27
C TYR A 73 -10.36 -1.24 -0.61
N ILE A 74 -9.55 -0.65 0.27
CA ILE A 74 -8.10 -0.66 0.14
C ILE A 74 -7.55 -1.64 1.17
N SER A 75 -6.77 -2.61 0.72
CA SER A 75 -6.15 -3.64 1.54
C SER A 75 -4.67 -3.34 1.71
N PRO A 76 -4.23 -2.84 2.89
CA PRO A 76 -2.83 -2.48 3.08
C PRO A 76 -2.00 -3.64 3.61
N LEU A 77 -0.76 -3.76 3.11
CA LEU A 77 0.29 -4.54 3.73
C LEU A 77 1.38 -3.57 4.18
N ILE A 78 1.65 -3.55 5.47
CA ILE A 78 2.58 -2.60 6.09
C ILE A 78 3.82 -3.34 6.56
N PHE A 79 4.99 -2.86 6.14
CA PHE A 79 6.28 -3.40 6.56
C PHE A 79 7.22 -2.28 6.96
N THR A 80 8.18 -2.60 7.82
CA THR A 80 9.29 -1.68 8.10
C THR A 80 10.42 -1.94 7.08
N ARG A 81 11.29 -0.94 6.93
CA ARG A 81 12.51 -1.10 6.13
C ARG A 81 13.33 -2.30 6.60
N TYR A 82 13.46 -2.48 7.91
CA TYR A 82 14.19 -3.63 8.46
C TYR A 82 13.60 -4.96 7.97
N GLU A 83 12.27 -5.09 8.01
CA GLU A 83 11.61 -6.32 7.59
C GLU A 83 11.86 -6.63 6.10
N ILE A 84 11.88 -5.60 5.28
CA ILE A 84 12.05 -5.76 3.82
C ILE A 84 13.52 -5.98 3.45
N GLU A 85 14.45 -5.27 4.08
CA GLU A 85 15.86 -5.29 3.69
C GLU A 85 16.69 -6.33 4.44
N ASP A 86 16.40 -6.57 5.73
CA ASP A 86 17.29 -7.31 6.63
C ASP A 86 16.66 -8.53 7.28
N SER A 87 15.33 -8.72 7.19
CA SER A 87 14.69 -9.87 7.80
C SER A 87 14.41 -10.97 6.77
N PRO A 88 14.10 -12.21 7.22
CA PRO A 88 13.71 -13.29 6.30
C PRO A 88 12.47 -12.96 5.46
N LEU A 89 11.65 -11.99 5.87
CA LEU A 89 10.45 -11.58 5.11
C LEU A 89 10.81 -11.09 3.70
N ARG A 90 12.02 -10.57 3.48
CA ARG A 90 12.48 -10.15 2.14
C ARG A 90 12.40 -11.27 1.11
N ALA A 91 12.48 -12.52 1.54
CA ALA A 91 12.42 -13.70 0.69
C ALA A 91 11.02 -14.28 0.57
N SER A 92 10.00 -13.67 1.20
CA SER A 92 8.65 -14.20 1.15
C SER A 92 8.06 -14.06 -0.26
N PRO A 93 7.19 -15.00 -0.69
CA PRO A 93 6.57 -14.94 -2.01
C PRO A 93 5.78 -13.65 -2.26
N ILE A 94 5.11 -13.11 -1.23
CA ILE A 94 4.33 -11.88 -1.40
C ILE A 94 5.22 -10.68 -1.65
N VAL A 95 6.34 -10.55 -0.94
CA VAL A 95 7.30 -9.46 -1.14
C VAL A 95 7.92 -9.56 -2.53
N LYS A 96 8.25 -10.77 -2.97
CA LYS A 96 8.77 -11.01 -4.31
C LYS A 96 7.78 -10.58 -5.38
N ASN A 97 6.50 -10.93 -5.22
CA ASN A 97 5.45 -10.52 -6.16
C ASN A 97 5.30 -9.00 -6.21
N ILE A 98 5.35 -8.34 -5.05
CA ILE A 98 5.26 -6.89 -4.98
C ILE A 98 6.42 -6.24 -5.73
N ASN A 99 7.64 -6.78 -5.58
CA ASN A 99 8.80 -6.26 -6.30
C ASN A 99 8.71 -6.47 -7.81
N GLU A 100 8.11 -7.55 -8.26
CA GLU A 100 7.98 -7.88 -9.68
C GLU A 100 6.80 -7.16 -10.36
N GLU A 101 5.66 -7.07 -9.68
CA GLU A 101 4.41 -6.58 -10.26
C GLU A 101 3.98 -5.20 -9.74
N GLY A 102 4.51 -4.77 -8.60
CA GLY A 102 4.07 -3.55 -7.95
C GLY A 102 4.37 -2.31 -8.78
N VAL A 103 3.39 -1.40 -8.81
CA VAL A 103 3.52 -0.11 -9.47
C VAL A 103 3.85 0.94 -8.40
N THR A 104 5.03 1.53 -8.49
CA THR A 104 5.44 2.62 -7.58
C THR A 104 4.62 3.87 -7.87
N ILE A 105 4.06 4.45 -6.82
CA ILE A 105 3.22 5.63 -6.94
C ILE A 105 4.02 6.91 -6.70
#